data_917bf7feea5b778ceadb44082008bf6f
#
_entry.id   917bf7feea5b778ceadb44082008bf6f
#
_cell.length_a   1.000
_cell.length_b   1.000
_cell.length_c   1.000
_cell.angle_alpha   90.00
_cell.angle_beta   90.00
_cell.angle_gamma   90.00
#
_symmetry.space_group_name_H-M   'P 1'
#
loop_
_entity.id
_entity.type
_entity.pdbx_description
1 polymer ?
#
loop_
_entity_poly.entity_id
_entity_poly.type
_entity_poly.pdbx_seq_one_letter_code
_entity_poly.pdbx_strand_id
1 'polypeptide(L)'
;MGCFFKTADTRSNDAVARYPVDHADTLALSRPDGLPVPVLLQPEPPPAPPKAAVFGPRLATGLAGVLLAVLLAGFNEHTTEAGLADIRGAFHLGHDEGTWITALFEAFNIAAMAFAPWCSVTFSIRRLTIAMTGLVGVLGTAAPFMPNLSSLLLLRCVQGLACGSLPPMLMTVALRFLPPNIKIYGLGAYALTATFGPNIGGAPLAGFWFEYVGWPFLFWQIVPLCLISMGCVAWGLPQDPIRLERFRQFDWRGLLTGLPAICMLVIALEQGDRLDWFRSPLITHLFFGGGFLFVLFVVNEWFHPVPFFRIQLLKQRNVTDALLTLAAVLVLGAVTAEIPMVYLEEVRGYRPIQIAPVMLILAVPQVLALPLISALCNIRRVDCRHVLMAGLAIQGLSYFLGTWIDADWVRENFYAMQLLQVASEPMMVIAILMLATMGLGPAHGPFISGMFNMTKGVANAIAAGVISALLRRREQFHSTMLLDTYGTNHNALQSWGDPAQALLAPHIADPARLDWNMTVLLHGEASEQALILACADIYTIMIGVCAALFMLNLVLPQRVYPPRAPSTSAPAR
;
A
#
# COMPACT_ATOMS: atom_id res chain seq x y z
N MET A 1 51.92 21.14 -24.27
CA MET A 1 51.36 22.04 -25.29
C MET A 1 50.02 22.44 -24.76
N GLY A 2 49.83 23.48 -24.12
CA GLY A 2 50.18 24.90 -24.33
C GLY A 2 48.88 25.64 -24.53
N CYS A 3 48.46 26.31 -23.45
CA CYS A 3 48.06 27.71 -23.36
C CYS A 3 46.82 28.11 -24.20
N PHE A 4 45.78 28.72 -23.58
CA PHE A 4 45.79 30.12 -23.13
C PHE A 4 44.63 30.43 -22.17
N PHE A 5 44.98 31.06 -21.08
CA PHE A 5 44.20 31.91 -20.21
C PHE A 5 43.46 33.06 -20.95
N LYS A 6 42.25 33.41 -20.52
CA LYS A 6 41.97 34.85 -20.25
C LYS A 6 40.81 34.98 -19.29
N THR A 7 41.13 35.47 -18.14
CA THR A 7 40.29 36.16 -17.15
C THR A 7 39.80 37.47 -17.73
N ALA A 8 38.55 37.81 -17.46
CA ALA A 8 38.09 39.18 -17.40
C ALA A 8 37.02 39.31 -16.30
N ASP A 9 37.45 39.98 -15.26
CA ASP A 9 36.72 40.62 -14.20
C ASP A 9 35.93 41.82 -14.77
N THR A 10 34.72 42.10 -14.27
CA THR A 10 34.26 43.41 -13.84
C THR A 10 32.74 43.50 -13.64
N ARG A 11 32.36 43.69 -12.38
CA ARG A 11 31.51 44.73 -11.81
C ARG A 11 30.16 45.09 -12.46
N SER A 12 29.17 44.88 -11.62
CA SER A 12 28.08 45.83 -11.28
C SER A 12 27.17 46.35 -12.40
N ASN A 13 25.90 46.01 -12.28
CA ASN A 13 24.93 47.07 -12.09
C ASN A 13 23.57 46.50 -11.66
N ASP A 14 23.20 46.87 -10.44
CA ASP A 14 21.83 46.92 -9.99
C ASP A 14 21.02 47.84 -10.88
N ALA A 15 19.98 47.30 -11.50
CA ALA A 15 18.90 48.13 -12.04
C ALA A 15 17.57 47.43 -11.76
N VAL A 16 17.12 47.54 -10.52
CA VAL A 16 15.70 47.32 -10.17
C VAL A 16 14.93 48.48 -10.82
N ALA A 17 14.32 48.23 -11.95
CA ALA A 17 13.32 49.15 -12.52
C ALA A 17 12.07 49.12 -11.62
N ARG A 18 11.99 50.10 -10.69
CA ARG A 18 10.76 50.48 -10.03
C ARG A 18 9.90 51.20 -11.06
N TYR A 19 8.79 50.62 -11.46
CA TYR A 19 7.72 51.33 -12.12
C TYR A 19 6.93 52.10 -11.04
N PRO A 20 6.79 53.41 -11.14
CA PRO A 20 5.91 54.19 -10.27
C PRO A 20 4.46 53.89 -10.69
N VAL A 21 3.62 53.58 -9.72
CA VAL A 21 2.17 53.61 -9.89
C VAL A 21 1.75 55.07 -9.78
N ASP A 22 1.70 55.74 -10.91
CA ASP A 22 1.05 57.04 -10.98
C ASP A 22 -0.44 56.84 -11.20
N HIS A 23 -1.21 57.56 -10.41
CA HIS A 23 -2.64 57.77 -10.59
C HIS A 23 -2.92 58.27 -12.01
N ALA A 24 -3.39 57.39 -12.87
CA ALA A 24 -3.84 57.80 -14.19
C ALA A 24 -5.27 58.29 -14.10
N ASP A 25 -5.40 59.60 -14.23
CA ASP A 25 -6.64 60.27 -14.54
C ASP A 25 -7.35 59.60 -15.72
N THR A 26 -8.65 59.41 -15.55
CA THR A 26 -9.59 58.96 -16.57
C THR A 26 -9.64 59.94 -17.73
N LEU A 27 -8.79 59.75 -18.73
CA LEU A 27 -8.97 60.36 -20.05
C LEU A 27 -9.80 59.43 -20.91
N ALA A 28 -11.07 59.73 -21.03
CA ALA A 28 -11.96 59.13 -22.02
C ALA A 28 -11.49 59.54 -23.42
N LEU A 29 -10.77 58.63 -24.10
CA LEU A 29 -10.49 58.74 -25.52
C LEU A 29 -11.76 58.37 -26.28
N SER A 30 -12.55 59.38 -26.68
CA SER A 30 -13.61 59.23 -27.68
C SER A 30 -12.97 59.19 -29.06
N ARG A 31 -13.24 58.11 -29.81
CA ARG A 31 -12.95 58.07 -31.24
C ARG A 31 -13.86 59.02 -32.01
N PRO A 32 -13.39 59.60 -33.12
CA PRO A 32 -14.19 60.55 -33.90
C PRO A 32 -15.43 59.98 -34.57
N ASP A 33 -15.62 58.67 -34.59
CA ASP A 33 -16.62 58.01 -35.41
C ASP A 33 -17.85 57.53 -34.65
N GLY A 34 -18.08 57.97 -33.41
CA GLY A 34 -19.34 57.73 -32.68
C GLY A 34 -19.80 56.31 -32.45
N LEU A 35 -18.97 55.28 -32.79
CA LEU A 35 -19.28 53.86 -32.54
C LEU A 35 -18.88 53.45 -31.12
N PRO A 36 -19.75 52.74 -30.37
CA PRO A 36 -19.39 52.27 -29.04
C PRO A 36 -18.19 51.32 -29.14
N VAL A 37 -17.13 51.63 -28.40
CA VAL A 37 -15.98 50.72 -28.24
C VAL A 37 -16.51 49.44 -27.62
N PRO A 38 -16.26 48.22 -28.21
CA PRO A 38 -16.66 46.99 -27.56
C PRO A 38 -15.91 46.95 -26.23
N VAL A 39 -16.67 46.89 -25.15
CA VAL A 39 -16.13 46.66 -23.80
C VAL A 39 -15.47 45.28 -23.89
N LEU A 40 -14.15 45.25 -24.01
CA LEU A 40 -13.39 44.04 -23.82
C LEU A 40 -13.75 43.54 -22.41
N LEU A 41 -14.59 42.51 -22.36
CA LEU A 41 -14.89 41.82 -21.13
C LEU A 41 -13.55 41.49 -20.45
N GLN A 42 -13.26 42.21 -19.41
CA GLN A 42 -12.14 41.85 -18.55
C GLN A 42 -12.38 40.38 -18.16
N PRO A 43 -11.39 39.51 -18.33
CA PRO A 43 -11.57 38.11 -17.87
C PRO A 43 -12.01 38.18 -16.41
N GLU A 44 -13.16 37.61 -16.11
CA GLU A 44 -13.65 37.51 -14.73
C GLU A 44 -12.50 37.07 -13.84
N PRO A 45 -12.23 37.80 -12.74
CA PRO A 45 -11.19 37.36 -11.83
C PRO A 45 -11.45 35.93 -11.45
N PRO A 46 -10.42 35.07 -11.44
CA PRO A 46 -10.60 33.66 -11.13
C PRO A 46 -11.38 33.57 -9.82
N PRO A 47 -12.41 32.67 -9.74
CA PRO A 47 -13.26 32.60 -8.57
C PRO A 47 -12.38 32.44 -7.33
N ALA A 48 -12.63 33.27 -6.34
CA ALA A 48 -11.87 33.33 -5.10
C ALA A 48 -11.72 31.87 -4.57
N PRO A 49 -10.52 31.44 -4.17
CA PRO A 49 -10.32 30.09 -3.66
C PRO A 49 -11.33 29.84 -2.54
N PRO A 50 -12.03 28.71 -2.52
CA PRO A 50 -13.03 28.42 -1.50
C PRO A 50 -12.38 28.65 -0.14
N LYS A 51 -13.02 29.46 0.71
CA LYS A 51 -12.54 29.73 2.08
C LYS A 51 -12.17 28.41 2.73
N ALA A 52 -10.93 28.28 3.18
CA ALA A 52 -10.47 27.08 3.86
C ALA A 52 -11.46 26.75 4.98
N ALA A 53 -12.09 25.58 4.94
CA ALA A 53 -13.03 25.16 5.96
C ALA A 53 -12.27 25.15 7.30
N VAL A 54 -12.78 25.90 8.27
CA VAL A 54 -12.20 25.92 9.61
C VAL A 54 -12.34 24.51 10.19
N PHE A 55 -11.22 23.92 10.64
CA PHE A 55 -11.25 22.61 11.26
C PHE A 55 -12.07 22.67 12.56
N GLY A 56 -13.20 22.00 12.55
CA GLY A 56 -14.15 21.98 13.65
C GLY A 56 -14.71 20.56 13.86
N PRO A 57 -15.55 20.34 14.88
CA PRO A 57 -16.06 19.01 15.23
C PRO A 57 -16.81 18.35 14.06
N ARG A 58 -17.50 19.13 13.24
CA ARG A 58 -18.19 18.63 12.05
C ARG A 58 -17.22 18.02 11.05
N LEU A 59 -16.12 18.69 10.72
CA LEU A 59 -15.12 18.18 9.78
C LEU A 59 -14.35 16.99 10.39
N ALA A 60 -14.09 17.02 11.70
CA ALA A 60 -13.48 15.89 12.41
C ALA A 60 -14.33 14.62 12.32
N THR A 61 -15.66 14.74 12.48
CA THR A 61 -16.58 13.60 12.31
C THR A 61 -16.57 13.09 10.88
N GLY A 62 -16.55 13.99 9.88
CA GLY A 62 -16.42 13.60 8.47
C GLY A 62 -15.14 12.85 8.18
N LEU A 63 -14.01 13.32 8.73
CA LEU A 63 -12.71 12.65 8.61
C LEU A 63 -12.75 11.28 9.28
N ALA A 64 -13.31 11.17 10.50
CA ALA A 64 -13.48 9.88 11.18
C ALA A 64 -14.32 8.90 10.36
N GLY A 65 -15.38 9.38 9.68
CA GLY A 65 -16.17 8.57 8.76
C GLY A 65 -15.35 8.02 7.59
N VAL A 66 -14.50 8.84 6.97
CA VAL A 66 -13.63 8.38 5.87
C VAL A 66 -12.55 7.42 6.39
N LEU A 67 -11.96 7.68 7.55
CA LEU A 67 -11.02 6.76 8.21
C LEU A 67 -11.65 5.39 8.43
N LEU A 68 -12.89 5.37 8.95
CA LEU A 68 -13.63 4.14 9.16
C LEU A 68 -13.92 3.42 7.84
N ALA A 69 -14.33 4.14 6.78
CA ALA A 69 -14.57 3.55 5.46
C ALA A 69 -13.34 2.83 4.91
N VAL A 70 -12.16 3.47 5.01
CA VAL A 70 -10.90 2.90 4.53
C VAL A 70 -10.46 1.71 5.36
N LEU A 71 -10.61 1.79 6.68
CA LEU A 71 -10.31 0.67 7.59
C LEU A 71 -11.18 -0.56 7.25
N LEU A 72 -12.48 -0.35 7.00
CA LEU A 72 -13.41 -1.42 6.62
C LEU A 72 -13.08 -2.05 5.26
N ALA A 73 -12.67 -1.23 4.30
CA ALA A 73 -12.23 -1.74 2.99
C ALA A 73 -11.01 -2.66 3.14
N GLY A 74 -10.02 -2.25 3.93
CA GLY A 74 -8.84 -3.07 4.20
C GLY A 74 -9.15 -4.32 5.03
N PHE A 75 -10.02 -4.22 6.03
CA PHE A 75 -10.45 -5.43 6.76
C PHE A 75 -11.21 -6.41 5.87
N ASN A 76 -12.03 -5.95 4.94
CA ASN A 76 -12.70 -6.84 3.98
C ASN A 76 -11.71 -7.60 3.09
N GLU A 77 -10.58 -7.00 2.76
CA GLU A 77 -9.48 -7.60 2.02
C GLU A 77 -8.76 -8.66 2.87
N HIS A 78 -8.11 -8.25 3.94
CA HIS A 78 -7.24 -9.10 4.73
C HIS A 78 -7.95 -10.16 5.59
N THR A 79 -9.20 -9.91 6.01
CA THR A 79 -9.98 -10.97 6.68
C THR A 79 -10.40 -12.06 5.71
N THR A 80 -10.68 -11.70 4.43
CA THR A 80 -11.01 -12.69 3.41
C THR A 80 -9.79 -13.53 3.05
N GLU A 81 -8.62 -12.91 2.95
CA GLU A 81 -7.35 -13.58 2.70
C GLU A 81 -7.00 -14.56 3.83
N ALA A 82 -7.00 -14.11 5.07
CA ALA A 82 -6.75 -14.95 6.24
C ALA A 82 -7.78 -16.08 6.42
N GLY A 83 -9.01 -15.86 5.95
CA GLY A 83 -10.11 -16.83 6.03
C GLY A 83 -10.34 -17.63 4.77
N LEU A 84 -9.44 -17.58 3.81
CA LEU A 84 -9.63 -18.21 2.49
C LEU A 84 -9.84 -19.73 2.56
N ALA A 85 -9.17 -20.42 3.49
CA ALA A 85 -9.30 -21.85 3.67
C ALA A 85 -10.73 -22.27 4.03
N ASP A 86 -11.38 -21.56 4.95
CA ASP A 86 -12.74 -21.85 5.39
C ASP A 86 -13.78 -21.44 4.33
N ILE A 87 -13.54 -20.34 3.62
CA ILE A 87 -14.37 -19.94 2.47
C ILE A 87 -14.33 -21.01 1.38
N ARG A 88 -13.14 -21.54 1.06
CA ARG A 88 -13.00 -22.66 0.11
C ARG A 88 -13.79 -23.88 0.56
N GLY A 89 -13.67 -24.24 1.84
CA GLY A 89 -14.43 -25.34 2.43
C GLY A 89 -15.95 -25.14 2.28
N ALA A 90 -16.45 -23.94 2.55
CA ALA A 90 -17.87 -23.61 2.46
C ALA A 90 -18.43 -23.65 1.03
N PHE A 91 -17.63 -23.29 0.04
CA PHE A 91 -18.02 -23.32 -1.38
C PHE A 91 -17.54 -24.59 -2.11
N HIS A 92 -16.93 -25.54 -1.41
CA HIS A 92 -16.36 -26.79 -1.97
C HIS A 92 -15.34 -26.54 -3.10
N LEU A 93 -14.51 -25.50 -2.94
CA LEU A 93 -13.52 -25.09 -3.93
C LEU A 93 -12.17 -25.76 -3.69
N GLY A 94 -11.49 -26.09 -4.79
CA GLY A 94 -10.09 -26.49 -4.75
C GLY A 94 -9.17 -25.35 -4.32
N HIS A 95 -7.92 -25.69 -4.00
CA HIS A 95 -6.90 -24.69 -3.63
C HIS A 95 -6.73 -23.66 -4.74
N ASP A 96 -6.60 -24.13 -5.98
CA ASP A 96 -6.36 -23.30 -7.15
C ASP A 96 -7.51 -22.35 -7.49
N GLU A 97 -8.74 -22.79 -7.27
CA GLU A 97 -9.93 -21.98 -7.51
C GLU A 97 -10.07 -20.88 -6.48
N GLY A 98 -9.72 -21.15 -5.22
CA GLY A 98 -9.81 -20.20 -4.13
C GLY A 98 -8.91 -18.99 -4.29
N THR A 99 -7.69 -19.16 -4.82
CA THR A 99 -6.74 -18.05 -4.99
C THR A 99 -7.22 -16.98 -5.96
N TRP A 100 -8.17 -17.28 -6.85
CA TRP A 100 -8.78 -16.28 -7.73
C TRP A 100 -9.69 -15.29 -6.99
N ILE A 101 -10.22 -15.68 -5.82
CA ILE A 101 -11.10 -14.82 -5.00
C ILE A 101 -10.31 -13.59 -4.49
N THR A 102 -9.07 -13.79 -4.07
CA THR A 102 -8.16 -12.72 -3.59
C THR A 102 -7.50 -12.00 -4.75
N ALA A 103 -6.95 -12.71 -5.73
CA ALA A 103 -6.23 -12.12 -6.86
C ALA A 103 -7.09 -11.18 -7.72
N LEU A 104 -8.35 -11.54 -8.01
CA LEU A 104 -9.24 -10.66 -8.74
C LEU A 104 -9.66 -9.44 -7.92
N PHE A 105 -9.94 -9.63 -6.63
CA PHE A 105 -10.23 -8.50 -5.75
C PHE A 105 -9.08 -7.50 -5.76
N GLU A 106 -7.85 -7.97 -5.54
CA GLU A 106 -6.66 -7.12 -5.45
C GLU A 106 -6.36 -6.41 -6.79
N ALA A 107 -6.50 -7.11 -7.91
CA ALA A 107 -6.33 -6.52 -9.23
C ALA A 107 -7.25 -5.32 -9.48
N PHE A 108 -8.54 -5.47 -9.15
CA PHE A 108 -9.51 -4.38 -9.30
C PHE A 108 -9.39 -3.31 -8.21
N ASN A 109 -8.95 -3.68 -7.00
CA ASN A 109 -8.64 -2.79 -5.90
C ASN A 109 -7.51 -1.80 -6.29
N ILE A 110 -6.39 -2.31 -6.78
CA ILE A 110 -5.25 -1.51 -7.23
C ILE A 110 -5.62 -0.65 -8.46
N ALA A 111 -6.33 -1.23 -9.43
CA ALA A 111 -6.78 -0.48 -10.59
C ALA A 111 -7.66 0.72 -10.18
N ALA A 112 -8.60 0.53 -9.24
CA ALA A 112 -9.46 1.61 -8.76
C ALA A 112 -8.67 2.77 -8.12
N MET A 113 -7.56 2.49 -7.44
CA MET A 113 -6.71 3.51 -6.83
C MET A 113 -6.17 4.51 -7.85
N ALA A 114 -5.90 4.08 -9.09
CA ALA A 114 -5.42 4.93 -10.16
C ALA A 114 -6.51 5.90 -10.67
N PHE A 115 -7.77 5.45 -10.76
CA PHE A 115 -8.88 6.22 -11.33
C PHE A 115 -9.67 7.03 -10.30
N ALA A 116 -9.61 6.67 -9.02
CA ALA A 116 -10.32 7.31 -7.93
C ALA A 116 -10.11 8.83 -7.82
N PRO A 117 -8.88 9.39 -8.04
CA PRO A 117 -8.65 10.84 -8.01
C PRO A 117 -9.50 11.60 -9.03
N TRP A 118 -9.61 11.10 -10.25
CA TRP A 118 -10.43 11.70 -11.29
C TRP A 118 -11.92 11.69 -10.90
N CYS A 119 -12.40 10.54 -10.40
CA CYS A 119 -13.75 10.38 -9.91
C CYS A 119 -14.06 11.35 -8.76
N SER A 120 -13.12 11.53 -7.82
CA SER A 120 -13.29 12.39 -6.65
C SER A 120 -13.48 13.87 -7.02
N VAL A 121 -12.73 14.35 -8.02
CA VAL A 121 -12.81 15.72 -8.50
C VAL A 121 -14.08 15.95 -9.34
N THR A 122 -14.58 14.89 -9.99
CA THR A 122 -15.76 14.94 -10.86
C THR A 122 -17.07 14.82 -10.07
N PHE A 123 -17.18 13.82 -9.19
CA PHE A 123 -18.42 13.53 -8.46
C PHE A 123 -18.50 14.11 -7.04
N SER A 124 -17.46 14.75 -6.54
CA SER A 124 -17.25 15.14 -5.15
C SER A 124 -16.78 13.99 -4.25
N ILE A 125 -15.78 14.29 -3.40
CA ILE A 125 -15.22 13.32 -2.43
C ILE A 125 -16.32 12.74 -1.53
N ARG A 126 -17.22 13.59 -1.00
CA ARG A 126 -18.31 13.17 -0.12
C ARG A 126 -19.23 12.14 -0.79
N ARG A 127 -19.72 12.42 -2.00
CA ARG A 127 -20.66 11.54 -2.72
C ARG A 127 -19.99 10.23 -3.10
N LEU A 128 -18.76 10.30 -3.61
CA LEU A 128 -17.99 9.12 -4.00
C LEU A 128 -17.73 8.20 -2.80
N THR A 129 -17.28 8.77 -1.68
CA THR A 129 -17.04 7.98 -0.46
C THR A 129 -18.32 7.29 0.03
N ILE A 130 -19.45 8.01 0.08
CA ILE A 130 -20.73 7.41 0.51
C ILE A 130 -21.15 6.30 -0.46
N ALA A 131 -21.07 6.53 -1.77
CA ALA A 131 -21.47 5.54 -2.76
C ALA A 131 -20.60 4.28 -2.71
N MET A 132 -19.27 4.43 -2.63
CA MET A 132 -18.34 3.30 -2.57
C MET A 132 -18.46 2.54 -1.24
N THR A 133 -18.57 3.23 -0.10
CA THR A 133 -18.80 2.58 1.20
C THR A 133 -20.15 1.84 1.23
N GLY A 134 -21.21 2.42 0.66
CA GLY A 134 -22.50 1.75 0.53
C GLY A 134 -22.43 0.51 -0.35
N LEU A 135 -21.70 0.59 -1.47
CA LEU A 135 -21.47 -0.54 -2.36
C LEU A 135 -20.70 -1.68 -1.66
N VAL A 136 -19.65 -1.36 -0.90
CA VAL A 136 -18.91 -2.34 -0.07
C VAL A 136 -19.86 -3.05 0.91
N GLY A 137 -20.72 -2.30 1.59
CA GLY A 137 -21.70 -2.88 2.53
C GLY A 137 -22.72 -3.79 1.84
N VAL A 138 -23.28 -3.37 0.71
CA VAL A 138 -24.24 -4.17 -0.08
C VAL A 138 -23.61 -5.46 -0.61
N LEU A 139 -22.42 -5.36 -1.20
CA LEU A 139 -21.69 -6.52 -1.72
C LEU A 139 -21.23 -7.45 -0.60
N GLY A 140 -20.82 -6.89 0.56
CA GLY A 140 -20.49 -7.68 1.74
C GLY A 140 -21.70 -8.47 2.25
N THR A 141 -22.90 -7.86 2.24
CA THR A 141 -24.13 -8.58 2.60
C THR A 141 -24.44 -9.72 1.62
N ALA A 142 -24.20 -9.51 0.32
CA ALA A 142 -24.52 -10.47 -0.74
C ALA A 142 -23.52 -11.64 -0.85
N ALA A 143 -22.26 -11.44 -0.44
CA ALA A 143 -21.18 -12.41 -0.65
C ALA A 143 -21.48 -13.84 -0.17
N PRO A 144 -22.02 -14.09 1.04
CA PRO A 144 -22.33 -15.44 1.50
C PRO A 144 -23.47 -16.14 0.76
N PHE A 145 -24.28 -15.39 -0.01
CA PHE A 145 -25.42 -15.93 -0.75
C PHE A 145 -25.10 -16.21 -2.22
N MET A 146 -23.85 -16.09 -2.65
CA MET A 146 -23.47 -16.35 -4.03
C MET A 146 -23.62 -17.83 -4.37
N PRO A 147 -24.33 -18.17 -5.47
CA PRO A 147 -24.69 -19.57 -5.79
C PRO A 147 -23.51 -20.37 -6.36
N ASN A 148 -22.50 -19.70 -6.91
CA ASN A 148 -21.36 -20.35 -7.56
C ASN A 148 -20.11 -19.45 -7.55
N LEU A 149 -18.95 -20.07 -7.88
CA LEU A 149 -17.67 -19.38 -7.94
C LEU A 149 -17.69 -18.18 -8.91
N SER A 150 -18.24 -18.32 -10.10
CA SER A 150 -18.24 -17.24 -11.10
C SER A 150 -18.97 -15.98 -10.61
N SER A 151 -20.10 -16.14 -9.90
CA SER A 151 -20.82 -15.01 -9.32
C SER A 151 -20.06 -14.39 -8.15
N LEU A 152 -19.38 -15.20 -7.34
CA LEU A 152 -18.52 -14.72 -6.25
C LEU A 152 -17.32 -13.95 -6.81
N LEU A 153 -16.66 -14.44 -7.84
CA LEU A 153 -15.54 -13.75 -8.50
C LEU A 153 -15.97 -12.39 -9.09
N LEU A 154 -17.13 -12.35 -9.77
CA LEU A 154 -17.67 -11.09 -10.28
C LEU A 154 -17.97 -10.10 -9.15
N LEU A 155 -18.57 -10.58 -8.06
CA LEU A 155 -18.83 -9.77 -6.87
C LEU A 155 -17.51 -9.23 -6.30
N ARG A 156 -16.46 -10.06 -6.19
CA ARG A 156 -15.14 -9.65 -5.71
C ARG A 156 -14.46 -8.61 -6.60
N CYS A 157 -14.61 -8.69 -7.93
CA CYS A 157 -14.13 -7.64 -8.84
C CYS A 157 -14.79 -6.29 -8.55
N VAL A 158 -16.13 -6.26 -8.43
CA VAL A 158 -16.87 -5.02 -8.14
C VAL A 158 -16.55 -4.49 -6.73
N GLN A 159 -16.40 -5.40 -5.76
CA GLN A 159 -16.02 -5.06 -4.38
C GLN A 159 -14.60 -4.47 -4.34
N GLY A 160 -13.63 -5.03 -5.10
CA GLY A 160 -12.30 -4.48 -5.26
C GLY A 160 -12.32 -3.04 -5.80
N LEU A 161 -13.11 -2.77 -6.87
CA LEU A 161 -13.28 -1.40 -7.38
C LEU A 161 -13.81 -0.42 -6.32
N ALA A 162 -14.77 -0.87 -5.51
CA ALA A 162 -15.32 -0.03 -4.46
C ALA A 162 -14.30 0.22 -3.33
N CYS A 163 -13.65 -0.82 -2.82
CA CYS A 163 -12.65 -0.74 -1.76
C CYS A 163 -11.44 0.10 -2.18
N GLY A 164 -10.86 -0.14 -3.35
CA GLY A 164 -9.68 0.56 -3.85
C GLY A 164 -9.89 2.05 -4.10
N SER A 165 -11.13 2.49 -4.26
CA SER A 165 -11.45 3.91 -4.39
C SER A 165 -11.31 4.69 -3.07
N LEU A 166 -11.39 4.04 -1.91
CA LEU A 166 -11.50 4.70 -0.60
C LEU A 166 -10.17 5.25 -0.06
N PRO A 167 -9.02 4.54 -0.08
CA PRO A 167 -7.75 5.05 0.43
C PRO A 167 -7.28 6.37 -0.22
N PRO A 168 -7.38 6.55 -1.57
CA PRO A 168 -7.07 7.83 -2.18
C PRO A 168 -7.98 8.97 -1.71
N MET A 169 -9.25 8.68 -1.36
CA MET A 169 -10.17 9.70 -0.82
C MET A 169 -9.71 10.18 0.55
N LEU A 170 -9.32 9.27 1.43
CA LEU A 170 -8.85 9.62 2.77
C LEU A 170 -7.62 10.52 2.71
N MET A 171 -6.61 10.13 1.94
CA MET A 171 -5.40 10.95 1.78
C MET A 171 -5.72 12.32 1.15
N THR A 172 -6.64 12.37 0.19
CA THR A 172 -7.10 13.63 -0.42
C THR A 172 -7.80 14.53 0.61
N VAL A 173 -8.65 13.97 1.48
CA VAL A 173 -9.31 14.71 2.57
C VAL A 173 -8.28 15.27 3.54
N ALA A 174 -7.30 14.45 3.95
CA ALA A 174 -6.22 14.88 4.84
C ALA A 174 -5.37 16.01 4.22
N LEU A 175 -5.03 15.90 2.94
CA LEU A 175 -4.22 16.91 2.25
C LEU A 175 -4.97 18.23 1.99
N ARG A 176 -6.30 18.17 1.76
CA ARG A 176 -7.11 19.31 1.35
C ARG A 176 -7.71 20.09 2.52
N PHE A 177 -8.24 19.38 3.52
CA PHE A 177 -9.06 19.98 4.57
C PHE A 177 -8.34 20.20 5.90
N LEU A 178 -7.23 19.50 6.15
CA LEU A 178 -6.51 19.67 7.41
C LEU A 178 -5.57 20.88 7.35
N PRO A 179 -5.58 21.73 8.40
CA PRO A 179 -4.62 22.81 8.52
C PRO A 179 -3.19 22.29 8.65
N PRO A 180 -2.18 23.07 8.21
CA PRO A 180 -0.78 22.62 8.16
C PRO A 180 -0.25 22.04 9.47
N ASN A 181 -0.72 22.58 10.62
CA ASN A 181 -0.24 22.16 11.95
C ASN A 181 -0.65 20.75 12.35
N ILE A 182 -1.81 20.27 11.87
CA ILE A 182 -2.36 18.95 12.20
C ILE A 182 -2.38 17.99 11.01
N LYS A 183 -1.94 18.44 9.83
CA LYS A 183 -1.93 17.64 8.59
C LYS A 183 -1.14 16.37 8.74
N ILE A 184 -0.01 16.41 9.45
CA ILE A 184 0.84 15.23 9.68
C ILE A 184 0.12 14.16 10.52
N TYR A 185 -0.69 14.56 11.49
CA TYR A 185 -1.50 13.61 12.27
C TYR A 185 -2.60 12.96 11.42
N GLY A 186 -3.16 13.72 10.47
CA GLY A 186 -4.08 13.16 9.47
C GLY A 186 -3.41 12.14 8.54
N LEU A 187 -2.16 12.36 8.17
CA LEU A 187 -1.36 11.39 7.41
C LEU A 187 -0.98 10.18 8.28
N GLY A 188 -0.73 10.37 9.57
CA GLY A 188 -0.53 9.27 10.53
C GLY A 188 -1.79 8.41 10.68
N ALA A 189 -2.95 9.03 10.80
CA ALA A 189 -4.24 8.33 10.84
C ALA A 189 -4.52 7.59 9.51
N TYR A 190 -4.15 8.18 8.37
CA TYR A 190 -4.18 7.49 7.07
C TYR A 190 -3.28 6.24 7.09
N ALA A 191 -2.04 6.34 7.56
CA ALA A 191 -1.13 5.20 7.63
C ALA A 191 -1.69 4.08 8.52
N LEU A 192 -2.29 4.42 9.67
CA LEU A 192 -2.92 3.45 10.56
C LEU A 192 -4.08 2.71 9.89
N THR A 193 -4.98 3.43 9.22
CA THR A 193 -6.24 2.85 8.70
C THR A 193 -6.11 2.25 7.31
N ALA A 194 -5.21 2.77 6.47
CA ALA A 194 -5.05 2.35 5.09
C ALA A 194 -3.87 1.40 4.86
N THR A 195 -2.99 1.22 5.84
CA THR A 195 -1.79 0.39 5.66
C THR A 195 -1.63 -0.60 6.81
N PHE A 196 -1.41 -0.14 8.03
CA PHE A 196 -1.04 -1.04 9.13
C PHE A 196 -2.23 -1.77 9.76
N GLY A 197 -3.32 -1.05 10.06
CA GLY A 197 -4.47 -1.62 10.77
C GLY A 197 -5.06 -2.84 10.09
N PRO A 198 -5.38 -2.79 8.80
CA PRO A 198 -5.90 -3.93 8.07
C PRO A 198 -4.92 -5.10 7.98
N ASN A 199 -3.67 -4.85 7.60
CA ASN A 199 -2.67 -5.89 7.42
C ASN A 199 -2.42 -6.69 8.71
N ILE A 200 -2.37 -6.01 9.85
CA ILE A 200 -2.04 -6.63 11.13
C ILE A 200 -3.30 -7.13 11.85
N GLY A 201 -4.43 -6.45 11.68
CA GLY A 201 -5.69 -6.79 12.34
C GLY A 201 -6.54 -7.83 11.61
N GLY A 202 -6.26 -8.11 10.33
CA GLY A 202 -7.05 -9.01 9.50
C GLY A 202 -7.07 -10.44 10.01
N ALA A 203 -5.91 -11.04 10.27
CA ALA A 203 -5.80 -12.42 10.74
C ALA A 203 -6.42 -12.64 12.15
N PRO A 204 -6.18 -11.78 13.18
CA PRO A 204 -6.86 -11.89 14.46
C PRO A 204 -8.39 -11.82 14.35
N LEU A 205 -8.88 -10.93 13.50
CA LEU A 205 -10.33 -10.74 13.32
C LEU A 205 -10.96 -11.91 12.57
N ALA A 206 -10.28 -12.44 11.54
CA ALA A 206 -10.69 -13.64 10.84
C ALA A 206 -10.74 -14.85 11.79
N GLY A 207 -9.66 -15.08 12.55
CA GLY A 207 -9.58 -16.17 13.52
C GLY A 207 -10.70 -16.11 14.57
N PHE A 208 -11.05 -14.90 15.06
CA PHE A 208 -12.17 -14.72 15.99
C PHE A 208 -13.52 -15.15 15.37
N TRP A 209 -13.80 -14.72 14.13
CA TRP A 209 -15.06 -15.06 13.48
C TRP A 209 -15.18 -16.55 13.17
N PHE A 210 -14.10 -17.21 12.72
CA PHE A 210 -14.11 -18.64 12.42
C PHE A 210 -14.31 -19.49 13.66
N GLU A 211 -13.62 -19.18 14.75
CA GLU A 211 -13.65 -19.99 15.95
C GLU A 211 -15.00 -19.89 16.69
N TYR A 212 -15.60 -18.69 16.72
CA TYR A 212 -16.74 -18.43 17.62
C TYR A 212 -18.09 -18.25 16.92
N VAL A 213 -18.14 -17.88 15.63
CA VAL A 213 -19.40 -17.46 15.00
C VAL A 213 -19.65 -18.14 13.66
N GLY A 214 -18.68 -18.10 12.75
CA GLY A 214 -18.77 -18.72 11.42
C GLY A 214 -18.34 -17.77 10.28
N TRP A 215 -17.94 -18.36 9.16
CA TRP A 215 -17.37 -17.67 8.02
C TRP A 215 -18.22 -16.53 7.39
N PRO A 216 -19.58 -16.54 7.38
CA PRO A 216 -20.35 -15.43 6.80
C PRO A 216 -20.11 -14.10 7.48
N PHE A 217 -19.75 -14.13 8.78
CA PHE A 217 -19.48 -12.92 9.56
C PHE A 217 -18.22 -12.19 9.12
N LEU A 218 -17.31 -12.82 8.39
CA LEU A 218 -16.20 -12.12 7.72
C LEU A 218 -16.68 -10.98 6.83
N PHE A 219 -17.79 -11.19 6.15
CA PHE A 219 -18.39 -10.21 5.26
C PHE A 219 -19.40 -9.31 5.97
N TRP A 220 -20.18 -9.82 6.93
CA TRP A 220 -21.24 -9.07 7.57
C TRP A 220 -20.79 -8.10 8.64
N GLN A 221 -19.62 -8.34 9.25
CA GLN A 221 -19.04 -7.47 10.28
C GLN A 221 -18.89 -6.00 9.84
N ILE A 222 -18.63 -5.77 8.55
CA ILE A 222 -18.42 -4.43 8.02
C ILE A 222 -19.71 -3.65 7.79
N VAL A 223 -20.86 -4.32 7.63
CA VAL A 223 -22.12 -3.70 7.21
C VAL A 223 -22.61 -2.61 8.17
N PRO A 224 -22.77 -2.87 9.51
CA PRO A 224 -23.21 -1.84 10.43
C PRO A 224 -22.25 -0.66 10.50
N LEU A 225 -20.94 -0.94 10.38
CA LEU A 225 -19.90 0.09 10.40
C LEU A 225 -19.89 0.92 9.12
N CYS A 226 -20.23 0.33 7.96
CA CYS A 226 -20.46 1.07 6.72
C CYS A 226 -21.58 2.11 6.87
N LEU A 227 -22.68 1.75 7.51
CA LEU A 227 -23.79 2.69 7.75
C LEU A 227 -23.36 3.85 8.66
N ILE A 228 -22.60 3.57 9.72
CA ILE A 228 -22.03 4.60 10.61
C ILE A 228 -21.09 5.51 9.83
N SER A 229 -20.17 4.94 9.04
CA SER A 229 -19.24 5.69 8.20
C SER A 229 -19.97 6.61 7.22
N MET A 230 -20.96 6.08 6.50
CA MET A 230 -21.78 6.86 5.57
C MET A 230 -22.49 8.03 6.28
N GLY A 231 -23.05 7.81 7.46
CA GLY A 231 -23.67 8.86 8.27
C GLY A 231 -22.70 9.94 8.68
N CYS A 232 -21.52 9.56 9.17
CA CYS A 232 -20.45 10.49 9.55
C CYS A 232 -19.95 11.32 8.37
N VAL A 233 -19.73 10.69 7.20
CA VAL A 233 -19.31 11.37 5.97
C VAL A 233 -20.41 12.30 5.46
N ALA A 234 -21.67 11.87 5.48
CA ALA A 234 -22.82 12.67 5.04
C ALA A 234 -23.02 13.93 5.88
N TRP A 235 -22.78 13.82 7.19
CA TRP A 235 -22.90 14.98 8.08
C TRP A 235 -21.67 15.87 8.08
N GLY A 236 -20.48 15.28 8.04
CA GLY A 236 -19.22 15.96 8.35
C GLY A 236 -18.52 16.60 7.16
N LEU A 237 -18.47 15.94 6.00
CA LEU A 237 -17.73 16.46 4.85
C LEU A 237 -18.53 17.53 4.08
N PRO A 238 -17.86 18.61 3.66
CA PRO A 238 -18.47 19.61 2.77
C PRO A 238 -18.79 18.97 1.42
N GLN A 239 -19.86 19.45 0.80
CA GLN A 239 -20.27 18.98 -0.51
C GLN A 239 -19.73 19.91 -1.60
N ASP A 240 -18.86 19.37 -2.45
CA ASP A 240 -18.43 20.06 -3.67
C ASP A 240 -19.48 19.92 -4.78
N PRO A 241 -19.55 20.88 -5.72
CA PRO A 241 -20.41 20.78 -6.89
C PRO A 241 -19.94 19.63 -7.81
N ILE A 242 -20.88 18.98 -8.48
CA ILE A 242 -20.58 17.97 -9.51
C ILE A 242 -20.07 18.70 -10.75
N ARG A 243 -19.00 18.18 -11.34
CA ARG A 243 -18.37 18.75 -12.55
C ARG A 243 -18.53 17.80 -13.74
N LEU A 244 -19.76 17.60 -14.20
CA LEU A 244 -20.04 16.70 -15.33
C LEU A 244 -19.43 17.19 -16.67
N GLU A 245 -19.07 18.47 -16.76
CA GLU A 245 -18.37 19.00 -17.93
C GLU A 245 -17.07 18.26 -18.25
N ARG A 246 -16.42 17.69 -17.23
CA ARG A 246 -15.19 16.88 -17.39
C ARG A 246 -15.39 15.63 -18.21
N PHE A 247 -16.64 15.10 -18.32
CA PHE A 247 -16.94 13.96 -19.18
C PHE A 247 -16.79 14.28 -20.68
N ARG A 248 -16.84 15.54 -21.11
CA ARG A 248 -16.53 15.92 -22.48
C ARG A 248 -15.08 15.67 -22.86
N GLN A 249 -14.19 15.65 -21.86
CA GLN A 249 -12.75 15.39 -22.01
C GLN A 249 -12.37 14.10 -21.29
N PHE A 250 -13.30 13.12 -21.24
CA PHE A 250 -13.04 11.85 -20.57
C PHE A 250 -12.06 11.01 -21.38
N ASP A 251 -11.05 10.51 -20.70
CA ASP A 251 -10.00 9.70 -21.31
C ASP A 251 -10.43 8.24 -21.47
N TRP A 252 -11.24 7.94 -22.50
CA TRP A 252 -11.64 6.57 -22.81
C TRP A 252 -10.46 5.67 -23.16
N ARG A 253 -9.41 6.23 -23.80
CA ARG A 253 -8.21 5.47 -24.16
C ARG A 253 -7.43 5.10 -22.91
N GLY A 254 -7.23 6.05 -21.98
CA GLY A 254 -6.59 5.80 -20.71
C GLY A 254 -7.35 4.76 -19.87
N LEU A 255 -8.68 4.79 -19.84
CA LEU A 255 -9.48 3.79 -19.15
C LEU A 255 -9.35 2.39 -19.77
N LEU A 256 -9.51 2.29 -21.11
CA LEU A 256 -9.46 1.00 -21.81
C LEU A 256 -8.08 0.36 -21.88
N THR A 257 -7.01 1.14 -21.74
CA THR A 257 -5.64 0.61 -21.66
C THR A 257 -5.20 0.42 -20.22
N GLY A 258 -5.47 1.39 -19.34
CA GLY A 258 -4.94 1.39 -17.97
C GLY A 258 -5.60 0.37 -17.05
N LEU A 259 -6.94 0.28 -17.06
CA LEU A 259 -7.65 -0.67 -16.19
C LEU A 259 -7.27 -2.13 -16.50
N PRO A 260 -7.35 -2.60 -17.76
CA PRO A 260 -6.89 -3.97 -18.06
C PRO A 260 -5.39 -4.17 -17.82
N ALA A 261 -4.55 -3.17 -18.12
CA ALA A 261 -3.11 -3.27 -17.91
C ALA A 261 -2.78 -3.56 -16.44
N ILE A 262 -3.33 -2.76 -15.51
CA ILE A 262 -3.10 -2.91 -14.09
C ILE A 262 -3.64 -4.26 -13.62
N CYS A 263 -4.88 -4.62 -13.99
CA CYS A 263 -5.46 -5.90 -13.61
C CYS A 263 -4.63 -7.09 -14.11
N MET A 264 -4.19 -7.09 -15.37
CA MET A 264 -3.39 -8.17 -15.94
C MET A 264 -2.04 -8.31 -15.24
N LEU A 265 -1.36 -7.20 -14.95
CA LEU A 265 -0.07 -7.21 -14.26
C LEU A 265 -0.21 -7.68 -12.80
N VAL A 266 -1.22 -7.22 -12.08
CA VAL A 266 -1.44 -7.64 -10.68
C VAL A 266 -1.80 -9.12 -10.63
N ILE A 267 -2.71 -9.61 -11.49
CA ILE A 267 -3.04 -11.04 -11.55
C ILE A 267 -1.78 -11.87 -11.88
N ALA A 268 -0.91 -11.37 -12.78
CA ALA A 268 0.32 -12.08 -13.10
C ALA A 268 1.28 -12.15 -11.90
N LEU A 269 1.32 -11.14 -11.04
CA LEU A 269 2.13 -11.13 -9.82
C LEU A 269 1.55 -12.07 -8.75
N GLU A 270 0.23 -12.00 -8.50
CA GLU A 270 -0.46 -12.79 -7.49
C GLU A 270 -0.49 -14.31 -7.81
N GLN A 271 -0.67 -14.65 -9.09
CA GLN A 271 -0.78 -16.04 -9.53
C GLN A 271 0.55 -16.60 -10.09
N GLY A 272 1.56 -15.75 -10.22
CA GLY A 272 2.83 -16.09 -10.89
C GLY A 272 3.54 -17.26 -10.26
N ASP A 273 3.69 -17.26 -8.94
CA ASP A 273 4.38 -18.32 -8.23
C ASP A 273 3.64 -19.66 -8.33
N ARG A 274 2.34 -19.66 -8.12
CA ARG A 274 1.49 -20.85 -8.20
C ARG A 274 1.48 -21.49 -9.59
N LEU A 275 1.54 -20.68 -10.66
CA LEU A 275 1.49 -21.14 -12.05
C LEU A 275 2.89 -21.24 -12.71
N ASP A 276 3.95 -21.29 -11.93
CA ASP A 276 5.33 -21.41 -12.41
C ASP A 276 5.77 -20.27 -13.35
N TRP A 277 5.30 -19.06 -13.08
CA TRP A 277 5.70 -17.85 -13.79
C TRP A 277 5.62 -18.02 -15.33
N PHE A 278 6.71 -17.74 -16.02
CA PHE A 278 6.75 -17.78 -17.50
C PHE A 278 6.68 -19.17 -18.12
N ARG A 279 6.61 -20.24 -17.33
CA ARG A 279 6.27 -21.58 -17.83
C ARG A 279 4.78 -21.71 -18.14
N SER A 280 3.93 -20.90 -17.51
CA SER A 280 2.51 -20.82 -17.81
C SER A 280 2.24 -19.89 -18.98
N PRO A 281 1.54 -20.34 -20.03
CA PRO A 281 1.09 -19.46 -21.11
C PRO A 281 0.20 -18.32 -20.63
N LEU A 282 -0.65 -18.57 -19.63
CA LEU A 282 -1.55 -17.57 -19.05
C LEU A 282 -0.75 -16.42 -18.45
N ILE A 283 0.21 -16.72 -17.54
CA ILE A 283 1.04 -15.69 -16.89
C ILE A 283 1.87 -14.93 -17.92
N THR A 284 2.42 -15.64 -18.92
CA THR A 284 3.17 -15.01 -20.00
C THR A 284 2.31 -14.00 -20.77
N HIS A 285 1.08 -14.36 -21.16
CA HIS A 285 0.18 -13.44 -21.85
C HIS A 285 -0.27 -12.28 -20.97
N LEU A 286 -0.59 -12.53 -19.69
CA LEU A 286 -0.96 -11.49 -18.74
C LEU A 286 0.19 -10.50 -18.51
N PHE A 287 1.40 -10.97 -18.33
CA PHE A 287 2.56 -10.13 -18.06
C PHE A 287 2.97 -9.28 -19.27
N PHE A 288 3.14 -9.89 -20.45
CA PHE A 288 3.54 -9.15 -21.65
C PHE A 288 2.39 -8.33 -22.24
N GLY A 289 1.17 -8.86 -22.25
CA GLY A 289 -0.01 -8.11 -22.69
C GLY A 289 -0.33 -6.95 -21.77
N GLY A 290 -0.31 -7.19 -20.46
CA GLY A 290 -0.49 -6.15 -19.45
C GLY A 290 0.61 -5.09 -19.52
N GLY A 291 1.89 -5.50 -19.68
CA GLY A 291 3.02 -4.59 -19.86
C GLY A 291 2.90 -3.72 -21.10
N PHE A 292 2.49 -4.29 -22.22
CA PHE A 292 2.25 -3.53 -23.45
C PHE A 292 1.13 -2.49 -23.28
N LEU A 293 -0.01 -2.90 -22.71
CA LEU A 293 -1.11 -1.99 -22.42
C LEU A 293 -0.71 -0.90 -21.41
N PHE A 294 0.12 -1.24 -20.42
CA PHE A 294 0.63 -0.28 -19.44
C PHE A 294 1.51 0.79 -20.10
N VAL A 295 2.38 0.41 -21.04
CA VAL A 295 3.17 1.37 -21.82
C VAL A 295 2.26 2.31 -22.62
N LEU A 296 1.23 1.77 -23.28
CA LEU A 296 0.24 2.58 -24.00
C LEU A 296 -0.51 3.54 -23.05
N PHE A 297 -0.88 3.07 -21.87
CA PHE A 297 -1.50 3.89 -20.83
C PHE A 297 -0.60 5.03 -20.40
N VAL A 298 0.67 4.74 -20.08
CA VAL A 298 1.66 5.76 -19.68
C VAL A 298 1.86 6.82 -20.77
N VAL A 299 1.97 6.40 -22.03
CA VAL A 299 2.10 7.31 -23.17
C VAL A 299 0.83 8.18 -23.32
N ASN A 300 -0.36 7.59 -23.21
CA ASN A 300 -1.61 8.33 -23.27
C ASN A 300 -1.72 9.37 -22.14
N GLU A 301 -1.46 8.96 -20.88
CA GLU A 301 -1.51 9.85 -19.71
C GLU A 301 -0.51 11.01 -19.77
N TRP A 302 0.62 10.82 -20.47
CA TRP A 302 1.61 11.87 -20.66
C TRP A 302 1.09 13.02 -21.51
N PHE A 303 0.30 12.73 -22.55
CA PHE A 303 -0.18 13.70 -23.54
C PHE A 303 -1.61 14.16 -23.32
N HIS A 304 -2.42 13.44 -22.54
CA HIS A 304 -3.83 13.78 -22.33
C HIS A 304 -4.02 15.04 -21.49
N PRO A 305 -4.92 15.99 -21.90
CA PRO A 305 -5.11 17.26 -21.19
C PRO A 305 -5.70 17.11 -19.78
N VAL A 306 -6.54 16.09 -19.56
CA VAL A 306 -7.18 15.78 -18.27
C VAL A 306 -6.86 14.32 -17.87
N PRO A 307 -5.60 14.02 -17.52
CA PRO A 307 -5.18 12.66 -17.25
C PRO A 307 -5.81 12.11 -15.96
N PHE A 308 -5.99 10.80 -15.88
CA PHE A 308 -6.30 10.11 -14.62
C PHE A 308 -5.10 10.18 -13.67
N PHE A 309 -3.90 10.06 -14.23
CA PHE A 309 -2.64 9.93 -13.53
C PHE A 309 -1.61 10.96 -14.02
N ARG A 310 -1.22 11.91 -13.19
CA ARG A 310 -0.25 12.94 -13.59
C ARG A 310 1.19 12.45 -13.47
N ILE A 311 1.66 11.70 -14.46
CA ILE A 311 3.03 11.15 -14.52
C ILE A 311 4.09 12.25 -14.45
N GLN A 312 3.80 13.47 -14.92
CA GLN A 312 4.71 14.61 -14.87
C GLN A 312 5.17 14.96 -13.44
N LEU A 313 4.43 14.55 -12.40
CA LEU A 313 4.82 14.72 -10.99
C LEU A 313 6.08 13.92 -10.64
N LEU A 314 6.36 12.82 -11.35
CA LEU A 314 7.59 12.05 -11.20
C LEU A 314 8.86 12.82 -11.60
N LYS A 315 8.76 13.98 -12.28
CA LYS A 315 9.91 14.87 -12.50
C LYS A 315 10.41 15.52 -11.20
N GLN A 316 9.58 15.56 -10.17
CA GLN A 316 9.99 16.07 -8.87
C GLN A 316 10.76 15.00 -8.10
N ARG A 317 12.05 15.24 -7.88
CA ARG A 317 12.97 14.31 -7.23
C ARG A 317 12.41 13.74 -5.92
N ASN A 318 11.89 14.59 -5.03
CA ASN A 318 11.36 14.15 -3.74
C ASN A 318 10.15 13.20 -3.87
N VAL A 319 9.30 13.39 -4.89
CA VAL A 319 8.14 12.52 -5.14
C VAL A 319 8.62 11.16 -5.62
N THR A 320 9.53 11.12 -6.57
CA THR A 320 10.06 9.86 -7.11
C THR A 320 10.84 9.08 -6.05
N ASP A 321 11.72 9.75 -5.30
CA ASP A 321 12.47 9.12 -4.21
C ASP A 321 11.52 8.57 -3.14
N ALA A 322 10.47 9.32 -2.78
CA ALA A 322 9.46 8.87 -1.83
C ALA A 322 8.69 7.65 -2.31
N LEU A 323 8.29 7.61 -3.59
CA LEU A 323 7.54 6.47 -4.13
C LEU A 323 8.40 5.22 -4.27
N LEU A 324 9.67 5.35 -4.70
CA LEU A 324 10.61 4.23 -4.77
C LEU A 324 10.93 3.68 -3.38
N THR A 325 11.20 4.58 -2.41
CA THR A 325 11.45 4.18 -1.02
C THR A 325 10.20 3.54 -0.40
N LEU A 326 9.00 4.06 -0.72
CA LEU A 326 7.73 3.46 -0.30
C LEU A 326 7.61 2.02 -0.79
N ALA A 327 7.83 1.79 -2.09
CA ALA A 327 7.72 0.45 -2.65
C ALA A 327 8.66 -0.55 -1.95
N ALA A 328 9.92 -0.15 -1.72
CA ALA A 328 10.86 -1.01 -1.02
C ALA A 328 10.50 -1.22 0.47
N VAL A 329 10.04 -0.17 1.17
CA VAL A 329 9.61 -0.28 2.59
C VAL A 329 8.38 -1.18 2.74
N LEU A 330 7.48 -1.20 1.75
CA LEU A 330 6.32 -2.09 1.78
C LEU A 330 6.70 -3.56 1.59
N VAL A 331 7.70 -3.85 0.75
CA VAL A 331 8.28 -5.21 0.67
C VAL A 331 8.88 -5.62 2.02
N LEU A 332 9.60 -4.72 2.69
CA LEU A 332 10.09 -5.00 4.04
C LEU A 332 8.93 -5.27 5.02
N GLY A 333 7.89 -4.42 5.02
CA GLY A 333 6.72 -4.60 5.88
C GLY A 333 5.98 -5.92 5.65
N ALA A 334 5.85 -6.37 4.40
CA ALA A 334 5.24 -7.64 4.06
C ALA A 334 6.00 -8.83 4.69
N VAL A 335 7.33 -8.84 4.63
CA VAL A 335 8.16 -9.88 5.28
C VAL A 335 7.90 -9.95 6.79
N THR A 336 7.67 -8.79 7.43
CA THR A 336 7.35 -8.72 8.87
C THR A 336 6.06 -9.46 9.24
N ALA A 337 5.07 -9.43 8.37
CA ALA A 337 3.78 -10.08 8.59
C ALA A 337 3.77 -11.54 8.09
N GLU A 338 4.28 -11.78 6.89
CA GLU A 338 4.14 -13.07 6.20
C GLU A 338 5.05 -14.16 6.75
N ILE A 339 6.33 -13.86 7.03
CA ILE A 339 7.27 -14.89 7.48
C ILE A 339 6.89 -15.50 8.84
N PRO A 340 6.51 -14.73 9.88
CA PRO A 340 6.02 -15.33 11.13
C PRO A 340 4.73 -16.15 10.93
N MET A 341 3.84 -15.72 10.03
CA MET A 341 2.61 -16.48 9.73
C MET A 341 2.93 -17.81 9.07
N VAL A 342 3.72 -17.81 7.99
CA VAL A 342 4.12 -19.03 7.27
C VAL A 342 4.86 -19.99 8.20
N TYR A 343 5.81 -19.50 8.98
CA TYR A 343 6.56 -20.36 9.92
C TYR A 343 5.64 -20.98 10.98
N LEU A 344 4.77 -20.20 11.61
CA LEU A 344 3.90 -20.70 12.68
C LEU A 344 2.80 -21.61 12.15
N GLU A 345 2.33 -21.40 10.93
CA GLU A 345 1.31 -22.23 10.28
C GLU A 345 1.91 -23.54 9.75
N GLU A 346 2.98 -23.47 8.94
CA GLU A 346 3.56 -24.62 8.24
C GLU A 346 4.44 -25.50 9.15
N VAL A 347 5.29 -24.87 10.00
CA VAL A 347 6.23 -25.60 10.88
C VAL A 347 5.57 -26.00 12.20
N ARG A 348 4.77 -25.11 12.81
CA ARG A 348 4.19 -25.36 14.15
C ARG A 348 2.72 -25.78 14.10
N GLY A 349 2.07 -25.74 12.93
CA GLY A 349 0.66 -26.11 12.76
C GLY A 349 -0.31 -25.19 13.54
N TYR A 350 0.07 -23.93 13.76
CA TYR A 350 -0.77 -22.97 14.50
C TYR A 350 -1.95 -22.53 13.65
N ARG A 351 -3.10 -22.38 14.29
CA ARG A 351 -4.27 -21.78 13.67
C ARG A 351 -4.18 -20.24 13.72
N PRO A 352 -4.90 -19.51 12.86
CA PRO A 352 -4.89 -18.04 12.84
C PRO A 352 -5.14 -17.39 14.21
N ILE A 353 -6.01 -17.96 15.04
CA ILE A 353 -6.28 -17.45 16.39
C ILE A 353 -5.08 -17.57 17.34
N GLN A 354 -4.24 -18.60 17.15
CA GLN A 354 -3.04 -18.83 17.94
C GLN A 354 -1.88 -17.90 17.49
N ILE A 355 -1.88 -17.49 16.23
CA ILE A 355 -0.93 -16.53 15.63
C ILE A 355 -1.32 -15.09 15.98
N ALA A 356 -2.61 -14.84 16.22
CA ALA A 356 -3.16 -13.51 16.50
C ALA A 356 -2.35 -12.67 17.53
N PRO A 357 -1.83 -13.21 18.65
CA PRO A 357 -1.02 -12.44 19.59
C PRO A 357 0.24 -11.81 18.97
N VAL A 358 0.88 -12.48 18.01
CA VAL A 358 2.07 -11.97 17.30
C VAL A 358 1.73 -10.73 16.50
N MET A 359 0.57 -10.73 15.84
CA MET A 359 0.09 -9.58 15.07
C MET A 359 -0.42 -8.45 15.98
N LEU A 360 -1.12 -8.79 17.07
CA LEU A 360 -1.67 -7.80 18.00
C LEU A 360 -0.59 -7.04 18.78
N ILE A 361 0.54 -7.67 19.10
CA ILE A 361 1.66 -6.99 19.78
C ILE A 361 2.27 -5.88 18.90
N LEU A 362 2.10 -5.96 17.60
CA LEU A 362 2.44 -4.89 16.66
C LEU A 362 1.29 -3.88 16.51
N ALA A 363 0.05 -4.36 16.25
CA ALA A 363 -1.11 -3.53 15.93
C ALA A 363 -1.51 -2.58 17.08
N VAL A 364 -1.59 -3.09 18.30
CA VAL A 364 -2.12 -2.31 19.44
C VAL A 364 -1.22 -1.13 19.79
N PRO A 365 0.10 -1.28 19.96
CA PRO A 365 0.97 -0.14 20.26
C PRO A 365 1.11 0.86 19.10
N GLN A 366 0.90 0.45 17.85
CA GLN A 366 0.95 1.36 16.70
C GLN A 366 -0.10 2.49 16.78
N VAL A 367 -1.24 2.26 17.43
CA VAL A 367 -2.25 3.30 17.68
C VAL A 367 -1.64 4.50 18.42
N LEU A 368 -0.67 4.26 19.31
CA LEU A 368 0.06 5.30 20.05
C LEU A 368 1.35 5.72 19.33
N ALA A 369 2.06 4.78 18.71
CA ALA A 369 3.33 5.05 18.04
C ALA A 369 3.16 6.00 16.84
N LEU A 370 2.13 5.85 16.02
CA LEU A 370 1.88 6.69 14.86
C LEU A 370 1.67 8.18 15.22
N PRO A 371 0.79 8.55 16.18
CA PRO A 371 0.70 9.94 16.64
C PRO A 371 2.00 10.46 17.26
N LEU A 372 2.72 9.63 18.01
CA LEU A 372 3.99 10.01 18.65
C LEU A 372 5.07 10.33 17.60
N ILE A 373 5.25 9.47 16.62
CA ILE A 373 6.19 9.70 15.50
C ILE A 373 5.75 10.88 14.63
N SER A 374 4.44 11.04 14.42
CA SER A 374 3.90 12.23 13.74
C SER A 374 4.25 13.51 14.51
N ALA A 375 4.15 13.50 15.84
CA ALA A 375 4.56 14.61 16.69
C ALA A 375 6.07 14.87 16.59
N LEU A 376 6.90 13.81 16.62
CA LEU A 376 8.35 13.90 16.45
C LEU A 376 8.71 14.55 15.10
N CYS A 377 8.12 14.09 14.01
CA CYS A 377 8.32 14.66 12.67
C CYS A 377 7.78 16.09 12.53
N ASN A 378 6.86 16.52 13.39
CA ASN A 378 6.35 17.90 13.41
C ASN A 378 7.29 18.88 14.13
N ILE A 379 8.31 18.39 14.82
CA ILE A 379 9.31 19.24 15.49
C ILE A 379 10.20 19.90 14.43
N ARG A 380 10.35 21.23 14.49
CA ARG A 380 11.06 22.03 13.47
C ARG A 380 12.54 21.65 13.29
N ARG A 381 13.17 21.08 14.34
CA ARG A 381 14.59 20.72 14.33
C ARG A 381 14.85 19.32 13.79
N VAL A 382 13.81 18.50 13.68
CA VAL A 382 13.91 17.11 13.26
C VAL A 382 13.78 17.03 11.74
N ASP A 383 14.81 16.50 11.10
CA ASP A 383 14.77 16.20 9.66
C ASP A 383 14.16 14.80 9.46
N CYS A 384 13.08 14.71 8.69
CA CYS A 384 12.38 13.44 8.42
C CYS A 384 13.28 12.36 7.80
N ARG A 385 14.37 12.74 7.13
CA ARG A 385 15.34 11.77 6.61
C ARG A 385 16.04 11.00 7.72
N HIS A 386 16.43 11.68 8.81
CA HIS A 386 17.04 11.01 9.94
C HIS A 386 16.05 10.07 10.63
N VAL A 387 14.76 10.44 10.67
CA VAL A 387 13.70 9.57 11.19
C VAL A 387 13.55 8.33 10.31
N LEU A 388 13.54 8.50 8.98
CA LEU A 388 13.50 7.39 8.02
C LEU A 388 14.71 6.45 8.19
N MET A 389 15.92 7.01 8.26
CA MET A 389 17.14 6.21 8.45
C MET A 389 17.18 5.47 9.77
N ALA A 390 16.71 6.12 10.85
CA ALA A 390 16.59 5.46 12.16
C ALA A 390 15.56 4.33 12.11
N GLY A 391 14.42 4.52 11.42
CA GLY A 391 13.44 3.47 11.17
C GLY A 391 14.06 2.29 10.42
N LEU A 392 14.78 2.53 9.32
CA LEU A 392 15.48 1.48 8.55
C LEU A 392 16.54 0.72 9.39
N ALA A 393 17.26 1.42 10.27
CA ALA A 393 18.23 0.78 11.16
C ALA A 393 17.55 -0.13 12.18
N ILE A 394 16.45 0.31 12.79
CA ILE A 394 15.64 -0.51 13.72
C ILE A 394 15.03 -1.70 12.99
N GLN A 395 14.54 -1.50 11.76
CA GLN A 395 14.02 -2.57 10.90
C GLN A 395 15.07 -3.64 10.63
N GLY A 396 16.28 -3.22 10.24
CA GLY A 396 17.41 -4.12 10.03
C GLY A 396 17.80 -4.88 11.29
N LEU A 397 17.73 -4.24 12.48
CA LEU A 397 17.96 -4.92 13.76
C LEU A 397 16.88 -5.96 14.05
N SER A 398 15.62 -5.67 13.76
CA SER A 398 14.52 -6.64 13.89
C SER A 398 14.78 -7.86 13.02
N TYR A 399 15.15 -7.68 11.76
CA TYR A 399 15.46 -8.81 10.87
C TYR A 399 16.71 -9.57 11.31
N PHE A 400 17.69 -8.89 11.87
CA PHE A 400 18.87 -9.57 12.43
C PHE A 400 18.51 -10.54 13.55
N LEU A 401 17.55 -10.20 14.41
CA LEU A 401 17.01 -11.16 15.37
C LEU A 401 16.34 -12.35 14.68
N GLY A 402 15.64 -12.12 13.57
CA GLY A 402 14.97 -13.17 12.79
C GLY A 402 15.93 -14.15 12.11
N THR A 403 17.20 -13.79 11.89
CA THR A 403 18.18 -14.72 11.31
C THR A 403 18.50 -15.92 12.22
N TRP A 404 18.14 -15.84 13.50
CA TRP A 404 18.36 -16.92 14.47
C TRP A 404 17.14 -17.85 14.63
N ILE A 405 16.20 -17.78 13.69
CA ILE A 405 15.03 -18.67 13.67
C ILE A 405 15.49 -20.13 13.60
N ASP A 406 14.92 -20.98 14.47
CA ASP A 406 15.20 -22.40 14.54
C ASP A 406 13.89 -23.21 14.71
N ALA A 407 13.98 -24.53 14.73
CA ALA A 407 12.84 -25.43 14.84
C ALA A 407 12.07 -25.33 16.18
N ASP A 408 12.70 -24.79 17.22
CA ASP A 408 12.12 -24.70 18.57
C ASP A 408 11.38 -23.37 18.78
N TRP A 409 11.44 -22.44 17.82
CA TRP A 409 10.76 -21.17 17.94
C TRP A 409 9.23 -21.36 18.08
N VAL A 410 8.70 -20.65 19.03
CA VAL A 410 7.26 -20.50 19.26
C VAL A 410 6.87 -19.03 19.07
N ARG A 411 5.60 -18.73 19.09
CA ARG A 411 5.08 -17.37 18.83
C ARG A 411 5.73 -16.28 19.71
N GLU A 412 6.13 -16.62 20.94
CA GLU A 412 6.74 -15.69 21.90
C GLU A 412 8.13 -15.21 21.44
N ASN A 413 8.85 -16.00 20.66
CA ASN A 413 10.15 -15.62 20.11
C ASN A 413 10.05 -14.47 19.10
N PHE A 414 8.92 -14.34 18.40
CA PHE A 414 8.68 -13.25 17.46
C PHE A 414 8.34 -11.91 18.15
N TYR A 415 7.97 -11.90 19.43
CA TYR A 415 7.50 -10.68 20.10
C TYR A 415 8.55 -9.59 20.14
N ALA A 416 9.82 -9.92 20.37
CA ALA A 416 10.91 -8.94 20.38
C ALA A 416 11.09 -8.26 19.03
N MET A 417 10.97 -9.02 17.94
CA MET A 417 11.04 -8.51 16.57
C MET A 417 9.87 -7.56 16.30
N GLN A 418 8.64 -7.98 16.62
CA GLN A 418 7.43 -7.19 16.42
C GLN A 418 7.44 -5.89 17.24
N LEU A 419 7.98 -5.90 18.47
CA LEU A 419 8.13 -4.67 19.27
C LEU A 419 9.09 -3.66 18.64
N LEU A 420 10.16 -4.10 17.98
CA LEU A 420 11.03 -3.20 17.21
C LEU A 420 10.28 -2.59 16.02
N GLN A 421 9.40 -3.36 15.38
CA GLN A 421 8.58 -2.91 14.26
C GLN A 421 7.58 -1.81 14.66
N VAL A 422 7.06 -1.83 15.90
CA VAL A 422 6.18 -0.78 16.42
C VAL A 422 6.80 0.62 16.27
N ALA A 423 8.12 0.73 16.41
CA ALA A 423 8.82 1.98 16.23
C ALA A 423 9.24 2.22 14.77
N SER A 424 9.79 1.19 14.10
CA SER A 424 10.42 1.33 12.79
C SER A 424 9.42 1.67 11.68
N GLU A 425 8.29 0.98 11.61
CA GLU A 425 7.31 1.16 10.55
C GLU A 425 6.70 2.59 10.53
N PRO A 426 6.20 3.15 11.65
CA PRO A 426 5.74 4.53 11.65
C PRO A 426 6.83 5.54 11.29
N MET A 427 8.07 5.31 11.72
CA MET A 427 9.20 6.19 11.40
C MET A 427 9.46 6.23 9.89
N MET A 428 9.38 5.09 9.22
CA MET A 428 9.56 5.01 7.78
C MET A 428 8.37 5.62 7.02
N VAL A 429 7.15 5.19 7.31
CA VAL A 429 5.97 5.58 6.53
C VAL A 429 5.61 7.06 6.71
N ILE A 430 5.67 7.61 7.93
CA ILE A 430 5.39 9.05 8.15
C ILE A 430 6.43 9.92 7.46
N ALA A 431 7.71 9.55 7.52
CA ALA A 431 8.76 10.28 6.82
C ALA A 431 8.56 10.27 5.29
N ILE A 432 8.23 9.12 4.70
CA ILE A 432 7.94 8.97 3.27
C ILE A 432 6.71 9.79 2.87
N LEU A 433 5.62 9.75 3.64
CA LEU A 433 4.42 10.54 3.40
C LEU A 433 4.73 12.05 3.40
N MET A 434 5.60 12.49 4.29
CA MET A 434 6.06 13.88 4.29
C MET A 434 6.88 14.21 3.04
N LEU A 435 7.83 13.37 2.67
CA LEU A 435 8.64 13.56 1.45
C LEU A 435 7.76 13.64 0.19
N ALA A 436 6.75 12.77 0.09
CA ALA A 436 5.84 12.72 -1.06
C ALA A 436 4.91 13.94 -1.15
N THR A 437 4.53 14.55 -0.01
CA THR A 437 3.48 15.58 0.02
C THR A 437 4.00 17.00 0.17
N MET A 438 5.27 17.20 0.52
CA MET A 438 5.85 18.54 0.73
C MET A 438 6.13 19.26 -0.57
N GLY A 439 5.90 20.58 -0.55
CA GLY A 439 6.12 21.45 -1.72
C GLY A 439 5.00 21.39 -2.77
N LEU A 440 3.96 20.58 -2.55
CA LEU A 440 2.86 20.43 -3.48
C LEU A 440 1.66 21.29 -3.05
N GLY A 441 1.11 22.06 -3.99
CA GLY A 441 -0.10 22.84 -3.77
C GLY A 441 -1.35 21.94 -3.58
N PRO A 442 -2.41 22.44 -2.92
CA PRO A 442 -3.64 21.65 -2.65
C PRO A 442 -4.30 21.08 -3.92
N ALA A 443 -4.11 21.72 -5.08
CA ALA A 443 -4.64 21.26 -6.37
C ALA A 443 -4.03 19.92 -6.86
N HIS A 444 -2.83 19.58 -6.41
CA HIS A 444 -2.15 18.32 -6.75
C HIS A 444 -2.47 17.19 -5.78
N GLY A 445 -3.13 17.49 -4.65
CA GLY A 445 -3.46 16.53 -3.59
C GLY A 445 -4.12 15.23 -4.08
N PRO A 446 -5.22 15.29 -4.87
CA PRO A 446 -5.86 14.09 -5.40
C PRO A 446 -4.93 13.21 -6.24
N PHE A 447 -4.12 13.83 -7.13
CA PHE A 447 -3.22 13.09 -8.02
C PHE A 447 -2.07 12.41 -7.27
N ILE A 448 -1.46 13.12 -6.30
CA ILE A 448 -0.43 12.52 -5.42
C ILE A 448 -1.03 11.38 -4.59
N SER A 449 -2.24 11.56 -4.10
CA SER A 449 -2.95 10.52 -3.36
C SER A 449 -3.15 9.25 -4.21
N GLY A 450 -3.58 9.40 -5.46
CA GLY A 450 -3.72 8.28 -6.39
C GLY A 450 -2.37 7.59 -6.68
N MET A 451 -1.34 8.39 -6.97
CA MET A 451 0.01 7.86 -7.22
C MET A 451 0.55 7.09 -6.03
N PHE A 452 0.43 7.64 -4.83
CA PHE A 452 0.91 7.02 -3.60
C PHE A 452 0.19 5.69 -3.33
N ASN A 453 -1.15 5.68 -3.44
CA ASN A 453 -1.93 4.47 -3.19
C ASN A 453 -1.74 3.41 -4.27
N MET A 454 -1.66 3.79 -5.55
CA MET A 454 -1.36 2.85 -6.62
C MET A 454 0.04 2.23 -6.44
N THR A 455 1.05 3.06 -6.12
CA THR A 455 2.40 2.54 -5.83
C THR A 455 2.38 1.58 -4.64
N LYS A 456 1.58 1.90 -3.59
CA LYS A 456 1.39 1.01 -2.45
C LYS A 456 0.80 -0.34 -2.86
N GLY A 457 -0.31 -0.34 -3.61
CA GLY A 457 -0.96 -1.57 -4.06
C GLY A 457 -0.04 -2.42 -4.95
N VAL A 458 0.58 -1.81 -5.96
CA VAL A 458 1.53 -2.52 -6.82
C VAL A 458 2.73 -3.06 -6.04
N ALA A 459 3.24 -2.31 -5.06
CA ALA A 459 4.34 -2.77 -4.22
C ALA A 459 3.95 -3.95 -3.33
N ASN A 460 2.73 -3.98 -2.80
CA ASN A 460 2.21 -5.12 -2.05
C ASN A 460 2.09 -6.37 -2.93
N ALA A 461 1.53 -6.25 -4.14
CA ALA A 461 1.46 -7.37 -5.09
C ALA A 461 2.85 -7.88 -5.50
N ILE A 462 3.82 -6.97 -5.70
CA ILE A 462 5.22 -7.35 -5.94
C ILE A 462 5.80 -8.06 -4.70
N ALA A 463 5.51 -7.56 -3.50
CA ALA A 463 6.00 -8.15 -2.26
C ALA A 463 5.50 -9.60 -2.11
N ALA A 464 4.21 -9.84 -2.25
CA ALA A 464 3.61 -11.16 -2.19
C ALA A 464 4.28 -12.12 -3.21
N GLY A 465 4.36 -11.73 -4.49
CA GLY A 465 4.99 -12.54 -5.53
C GLY A 465 6.49 -12.78 -5.31
N VAL A 466 7.23 -11.79 -4.81
CA VAL A 466 8.67 -11.91 -4.54
C VAL A 466 8.93 -12.78 -3.31
N ILE A 467 8.18 -12.59 -2.21
CA ILE A 467 8.35 -13.37 -0.98
C ILE A 467 8.04 -14.84 -1.24
N SER A 468 6.91 -15.14 -1.88
CA SER A 468 6.52 -16.51 -2.24
C SER A 468 7.57 -17.19 -3.13
N ALA A 469 8.05 -16.49 -4.17
CA ALA A 469 9.08 -17.01 -5.06
C ALA A 469 10.44 -17.21 -4.36
N LEU A 470 10.84 -16.30 -3.46
CA LEU A 470 12.07 -16.44 -2.69
C LEU A 470 11.95 -17.61 -1.71
N LEU A 471 10.84 -17.71 -0.98
CA LEU A 471 10.58 -18.76 -0.01
C LEU A 471 10.66 -20.14 -0.69
N ARG A 472 9.91 -20.35 -1.78
CA ARG A 472 9.92 -21.59 -2.54
C ARG A 472 11.30 -21.94 -3.11
N ARG A 473 12.02 -20.98 -3.68
CA ARG A 473 13.36 -21.23 -4.25
C ARG A 473 14.39 -21.57 -3.18
N ARG A 474 14.34 -20.88 -2.03
CA ARG A 474 15.28 -21.14 -0.93
C ARG A 474 14.95 -22.45 -0.23
N GLU A 475 13.66 -22.77 -0.02
CA GLU A 475 13.21 -24.06 0.48
C GLU A 475 13.67 -25.20 -0.43
N GLN A 476 13.45 -25.12 -1.75
CA GLN A 476 13.93 -26.12 -2.71
C GLN A 476 15.45 -26.29 -2.69
N PHE A 477 16.19 -25.17 -2.58
CA PHE A 477 17.64 -25.22 -2.48
C PHE A 477 18.09 -25.96 -1.21
N HIS A 478 17.54 -25.61 -0.05
CA HIS A 478 17.92 -26.25 1.20
C HIS A 478 17.42 -27.69 1.30
N SER A 479 16.23 -28.00 0.83
CA SER A 479 15.67 -29.35 0.77
C SER A 479 16.56 -30.27 -0.08
N THR A 480 16.99 -29.81 -1.25
CA THR A 480 17.93 -30.57 -2.10
C THR A 480 19.26 -30.80 -1.38
N MET A 481 19.83 -29.77 -0.75
CA MET A 481 21.10 -29.87 -0.02
C MET A 481 21.01 -30.85 1.18
N LEU A 482 19.91 -30.82 1.91
CA LEU A 482 19.68 -31.72 3.04
C LEU A 482 19.54 -33.18 2.56
N LEU A 483 18.73 -33.40 1.53
CA LEU A 483 18.54 -34.74 0.98
C LEU A 483 19.83 -35.32 0.37
N ASP A 484 20.65 -34.52 -0.32
CA ASP A 484 21.96 -34.92 -0.80
C ASP A 484 22.91 -35.31 0.35
N THR A 485 22.85 -34.54 1.45
CA THR A 485 23.66 -34.83 2.63
C THR A 485 23.27 -36.18 3.26
N TYR A 486 21.98 -36.49 3.39
CA TYR A 486 21.49 -37.78 3.86
C TYR A 486 21.80 -38.89 2.86
N GLY A 487 21.67 -38.65 1.56
CA GLY A 487 21.96 -39.63 0.51
C GLY A 487 23.44 -40.00 0.41
N THR A 488 24.35 -39.09 0.72
CA THR A 488 25.82 -39.33 0.67
C THR A 488 26.40 -39.77 2.02
N ASN A 489 25.76 -39.46 3.13
CA ASN A 489 26.21 -39.80 4.48
C ASN A 489 25.39 -40.95 5.09
N HIS A 490 25.89 -42.18 4.87
CA HIS A 490 25.25 -43.39 5.37
C HIS A 490 25.01 -43.39 6.90
N ASN A 491 25.91 -42.80 7.68
CA ASN A 491 25.77 -42.74 9.12
C ASN A 491 24.64 -41.76 9.53
N ALA A 492 24.49 -40.63 8.83
CA ALA A 492 23.41 -39.72 9.07
C ALA A 492 22.04 -40.35 8.72
N LEU A 493 21.98 -41.06 7.59
CA LEU A 493 20.76 -41.74 7.18
C LEU A 493 20.37 -42.87 8.18
N GLN A 494 21.32 -43.64 8.69
CA GLN A 494 21.06 -44.66 9.71
C GLN A 494 20.65 -44.03 11.05
N SER A 495 21.34 -43.01 11.51
CA SER A 495 21.00 -42.31 12.78
C SER A 495 19.61 -41.69 12.78
N TRP A 496 19.10 -41.28 11.61
CA TRP A 496 17.74 -40.83 11.43
C TRP A 496 16.77 -42.01 11.22
N GLY A 497 17.15 -42.99 10.39
CA GLY A 497 16.30 -44.12 9.96
C GLY A 497 15.97 -45.10 11.07
N ASP A 498 16.94 -45.44 11.93
CA ASP A 498 16.73 -46.42 12.99
C ASP A 498 15.63 -46.03 13.99
N PRO A 499 15.58 -44.80 14.55
CA PRO A 499 14.46 -44.32 15.38
C PRO A 499 13.13 -44.25 14.63
N ALA A 500 13.11 -43.78 13.39
CA ALA A 500 11.91 -43.64 12.58
C ALA A 500 11.34 -45.03 12.23
N GLN A 501 12.20 -45.99 11.88
CA GLN A 501 11.80 -47.36 11.64
C GLN A 501 11.23 -48.00 12.91
N ALA A 502 11.87 -47.82 14.06
CA ALA A 502 11.38 -48.33 15.34
C ALA A 502 9.99 -47.78 15.69
N LEU A 503 9.69 -46.57 15.31
CA LEU A 503 8.40 -45.94 15.52
C LEU A 503 7.32 -46.48 14.58
N LEU A 504 7.63 -46.71 13.31
CA LEU A 504 6.66 -47.08 12.26
C LEU A 504 6.47 -48.61 12.14
N ALA A 505 7.50 -49.42 12.32
CA ALA A 505 7.46 -50.86 12.12
C ALA A 505 6.37 -51.61 12.95
N PRO A 506 6.06 -51.20 14.20
CA PRO A 506 4.97 -51.85 14.95
C PRO A 506 3.59 -51.66 14.34
N HIS A 507 3.42 -50.59 13.49
CA HIS A 507 2.13 -50.23 12.94
C HIS A 507 1.98 -50.59 11.45
N ILE A 508 3.06 -50.97 10.77
CA ILE A 508 3.09 -51.26 9.33
C ILE A 508 3.74 -52.60 9.08
N ALA A 509 2.93 -53.63 8.79
CA ALA A 509 3.41 -54.99 8.57
C ALA A 509 4.04 -55.23 7.17
N ASP A 510 3.69 -54.41 6.17
CA ASP A 510 4.19 -54.50 4.81
C ASP A 510 5.52 -53.72 4.65
N PRO A 511 6.65 -54.38 4.34
CA PRO A 511 7.94 -53.72 4.18
C PRO A 511 7.96 -52.64 3.11
N ALA A 512 7.25 -52.80 1.99
CA ALA A 512 7.21 -51.81 0.94
C ALA A 512 6.45 -50.51 1.37
N ARG A 513 5.40 -50.70 2.16
CA ARG A 513 4.69 -49.54 2.76
C ARG A 513 5.51 -48.87 3.86
N LEU A 514 6.28 -49.65 4.62
CA LEU A 514 7.18 -49.10 5.63
C LEU A 514 8.24 -48.22 4.97
N ASP A 515 8.91 -48.71 3.94
CA ASP A 515 9.94 -47.96 3.18
C ASP A 515 9.36 -46.66 2.54
N TRP A 516 8.17 -46.79 1.94
CA TRP A 516 7.45 -45.60 1.41
C TRP A 516 7.15 -44.57 2.50
N ASN A 517 6.61 -44.97 3.66
CA ASN A 517 6.30 -44.08 4.74
C ASN A 517 7.57 -43.44 5.36
N MET A 518 8.66 -44.19 5.45
CA MET A 518 9.97 -43.68 5.85
C MET A 518 10.46 -42.59 4.90
N THR A 519 10.33 -42.81 3.59
CA THR A 519 10.71 -41.81 2.58
C THR A 519 9.85 -40.55 2.68
N VAL A 520 8.54 -40.70 2.86
CA VAL A 520 7.61 -39.57 3.05
C VAL A 520 7.95 -38.80 4.31
N LEU A 521 8.26 -39.48 5.42
CA LEU A 521 8.63 -38.83 6.67
C LEU A 521 9.95 -38.05 6.53
N LEU A 522 10.98 -38.65 5.92
CA LEU A 522 12.26 -37.99 5.67
C LEU A 522 12.09 -36.75 4.82
N HIS A 523 11.28 -36.85 3.76
CA HIS A 523 11.01 -35.71 2.88
C HIS A 523 10.26 -34.59 3.63
N GLY A 524 9.28 -34.94 4.46
CA GLY A 524 8.56 -33.97 5.29
C GLY A 524 9.46 -33.24 6.26
N GLU A 525 10.30 -33.94 7.02
CA GLU A 525 11.26 -33.33 7.94
C GLU A 525 12.31 -32.45 7.22
N ALA A 526 12.80 -32.94 6.06
CA ALA A 526 13.76 -32.20 5.26
C ALA A 526 13.12 -30.90 4.70
N SER A 527 11.86 -30.94 4.27
CA SER A 527 11.12 -29.77 3.79
C SER A 527 10.85 -28.76 4.92
N GLU A 528 10.48 -29.24 6.11
CA GLU A 528 10.28 -28.39 7.29
C GLU A 528 11.58 -27.67 7.69
N GLN A 529 12.69 -28.38 7.79
CA GLN A 529 14.01 -27.79 8.08
C GLN A 529 14.45 -26.83 6.96
N ALA A 530 14.19 -27.17 5.70
CA ALA A 530 14.49 -26.30 4.57
C ALA A 530 13.67 -24.99 4.61
N LEU A 531 12.41 -25.06 5.03
CA LEU A 531 11.57 -23.88 5.20
C LEU A 531 12.10 -22.95 6.30
N ILE A 532 12.56 -23.50 7.43
CA ILE A 532 13.17 -22.73 8.52
C ILE A 532 14.41 -21.97 8.00
N LEU A 533 15.30 -22.68 7.29
CA LEU A 533 16.50 -22.07 6.70
C LEU A 533 16.14 -21.02 5.64
N ALA A 534 15.10 -21.25 4.85
CA ALA A 534 14.60 -20.29 3.88
C ALA A 534 14.09 -19.00 4.55
N CYS A 535 13.39 -19.11 5.68
CA CYS A 535 12.96 -17.96 6.47
C CYS A 535 14.16 -17.14 6.99
N ALA A 536 15.20 -17.80 7.51
CA ALA A 536 16.44 -17.13 7.96
C ALA A 536 17.16 -16.41 6.81
N ASP A 537 17.21 -17.04 5.63
CA ASP A 537 17.80 -16.41 4.44
C ASP A 537 17.03 -15.17 3.98
N ILE A 538 15.70 -15.20 4.02
CA ILE A 538 14.87 -14.05 3.67
C ILE A 538 15.17 -12.89 4.62
N TYR A 539 15.23 -13.12 5.93
CA TYR A 539 15.62 -12.08 6.88
C TYR A 539 17.01 -11.52 6.58
N THR A 540 17.97 -12.37 6.21
CA THR A 540 19.33 -11.94 5.83
C THR A 540 19.32 -11.06 4.57
N ILE A 541 18.55 -11.43 3.55
CA ILE A 541 18.38 -10.63 2.33
C ILE A 541 17.77 -9.27 2.67
N MET A 542 16.76 -9.23 3.54
CA MET A 542 16.09 -7.99 3.93
C MET A 542 16.98 -7.04 4.74
N ILE A 543 17.93 -7.55 5.52
CA ILE A 543 18.98 -6.72 6.13
C ILE A 543 19.77 -5.98 5.04
N GLY A 544 20.15 -6.69 3.98
CA GLY A 544 20.82 -6.08 2.83
C GLY A 544 20.00 -4.99 2.15
N VAL A 545 18.69 -5.21 1.99
CA VAL A 545 17.75 -4.20 1.45
C VAL A 545 17.65 -2.99 2.37
N CYS A 546 17.54 -3.17 3.70
CA CYS A 546 17.55 -2.08 4.67
C CYS A 546 18.84 -1.25 4.58
N ALA A 547 19.99 -1.90 4.50
CA ALA A 547 21.29 -1.22 4.36
C ALA A 547 21.40 -0.44 3.04
N ALA A 548 20.93 -1.02 1.94
CA ALA A 548 20.91 -0.35 0.63
C ALA A 548 20.00 0.89 0.65
N LEU A 549 18.80 0.79 1.21
CA LEU A 549 17.89 1.92 1.37
C LEU A 549 18.45 2.99 2.31
N PHE A 550 19.10 2.58 3.39
CA PHE A 550 19.77 3.51 4.31
C PHE A 550 20.83 4.33 3.57
N MET A 551 21.69 3.68 2.80
CA MET A 551 22.72 4.34 1.99
C MET A 551 22.12 5.23 0.90
N LEU A 552 21.07 4.77 0.22
CA LEU A 552 20.36 5.55 -0.79
C LEU A 552 19.80 6.85 -0.20
N ASN A 553 19.16 6.78 0.96
CA ASN A 553 18.56 7.94 1.63
C ASN A 553 19.61 8.92 2.21
N LEU A 554 20.84 8.51 2.45
CA LEU A 554 21.93 9.44 2.77
C LEU A 554 22.25 10.40 1.62
N VAL A 555 22.16 9.91 0.38
CA VAL A 555 22.63 10.64 -0.81
C VAL A 555 21.51 11.42 -1.51
N LEU A 556 20.30 10.87 -1.56
CA LEU A 556 19.27 11.32 -2.51
C LEU A 556 18.34 12.44 -2.04
N PRO A 557 17.64 12.41 -0.89
CA PRO A 557 16.59 13.37 -0.64
C PRO A 557 17.09 14.74 -0.16
N GLN A 558 16.39 15.79 -0.57
CA GLN A 558 16.58 17.14 -0.02
C GLN A 558 16.00 17.21 1.40
N ARG A 559 16.55 18.09 2.24
CA ARG A 559 16.03 18.33 3.60
C ARG A 559 14.57 18.76 3.57
N VAL A 560 13.75 18.08 4.34
CA VAL A 560 12.30 18.31 4.43
C VAL A 560 11.97 18.79 5.85
N TYR A 561 11.47 20.01 5.96
CA TYR A 561 10.98 20.56 7.22
C TYR A 561 9.44 20.63 7.17
N PRO A 562 8.74 20.47 8.32
CA PRO A 562 7.29 20.58 8.35
C PRO A 562 6.83 21.95 7.81
N PRO A 563 5.78 21.99 6.95
CA PRO A 563 5.26 23.24 6.41
C PRO A 563 4.70 24.09 7.54
N ARG A 564 5.09 25.36 7.60
CA ARG A 564 4.47 26.34 8.50
C ARG A 564 3.54 27.25 7.73
N ALA A 565 2.41 27.60 8.35
CA ALA A 565 1.65 28.75 7.92
C ALA A 565 2.59 29.99 7.92
N PRO A 566 2.59 30.82 6.88
CA PRO A 566 3.31 32.10 6.91
C PRO A 566 2.88 32.84 8.18
N SER A 567 3.86 33.25 8.98
CA SER A 567 3.56 34.07 10.17
C SER A 567 2.91 35.36 9.70
N THR A 568 1.66 35.55 10.07
CA THR A 568 0.89 36.79 9.80
C THR A 568 1.39 37.99 10.63
N SER A 569 2.61 37.92 11.15
CA SER A 569 3.23 39.00 11.93
C SER A 569 4.59 39.37 11.34
N ALA A 570 4.58 40.08 10.22
CA ALA A 570 5.56 41.11 9.94
C ALA A 570 4.77 42.38 9.66
N PRO A 571 4.74 43.35 10.58
CA PRO A 571 4.31 44.71 10.19
C PRO A 571 5.33 45.19 9.17
N ALA A 572 4.83 45.64 8.04
CA ALA A 572 5.62 46.41 7.09
C ALA A 572 6.30 47.55 7.83
N ARG A 573 7.60 47.56 7.87
CA ARG A 573 8.42 48.74 8.11
C ARG A 573 9.04 49.20 6.80
#